data_43536cad04b870ed0a327b1d31d5d3b6
#
_entry.id   43536cad04b870ed0a327b1d31d5d3b6
#
_cell.length_a   1.000
_cell.length_b   1.000
_cell.length_c   1.000
_cell.angle_alpha   90.00
_cell.angle_beta   90.00
_cell.angle_gamma   90.00
#
_symmetry.space_group_name_H-M   'P 1'
#
loop_
_entity.id
_entity.type
_entity.pdbx_description
1 polymer ?
#
loop_
_entity_poly.entity_id
_entity_poly.type
_entity_poly.pdbx_seq_one_letter_code
_entity_poly.pdbx_strand_id
1 'polypeptide(L)'
;MDKNIRICIIGGGPAGLSAGMYLEQKGYEKYTILEKNDRVGGKCWSPYYNGRRYEMGAIMGVPSYYAVHDVEEFCGITHDGPQLNRNYKNRLGKVIKPFEPRKNIRKIPRLLKMKRQLRKFGELLETKYKGYDVNGHRGVAEGRYEGFSAASAKREPVSGVNPNLKDLSMPFSKFCEKNGVELVQDIWIGPFTSFGYGYFDEIPAAYVLKYLDFQTCMNFVKINLWTWKNGTQFIWESLNEHLKNPARLNSIIEKVERKDGKVYVTVNGQVEEYDKIIVTSPLYVPKKENRDDGLVGMVDYFDAREDEKKLFSQIEYERYDVLAVETKPEDHPEISYYVFDNMIPRRLGHLMVYYRRWRDDINQVITTYALRKHKRSEEVPYEKCRKMVLKDLETMGNPASSVVNEWSVYYFPHVFSNAYKDGWYDKVEAMQGKYDT
;
A
#
# COMPACT_ATOMS: atom_id res chain seq x y z
N MET A 1 8.00 -30.18 7.18
CA MET A 1 7.29 -30.23 5.88
C MET A 1 8.29 -30.69 4.83
N ASP A 2 7.88 -31.54 3.91
CA ASP A 2 8.74 -32.04 2.82
C ASP A 2 9.21 -30.84 1.96
N LYS A 3 10.51 -30.76 1.67
CA LYS A 3 11.11 -29.69 0.86
C LYS A 3 10.92 -29.92 -0.65
N ASN A 4 10.47 -31.10 -1.04
CA ASN A 4 10.25 -31.49 -2.43
C ASN A 4 8.87 -31.13 -2.98
N ILE A 5 7.99 -30.53 -2.17
CA ILE A 5 6.66 -30.11 -2.62
C ILE A 5 6.75 -29.03 -3.70
N ARG A 6 5.82 -29.10 -4.66
CA ARG A 6 5.64 -28.11 -5.73
C ARG A 6 4.72 -27.00 -5.25
N ILE A 7 5.17 -25.76 -5.30
CA ILE A 7 4.42 -24.58 -4.80
C ILE A 7 4.10 -23.65 -5.97
N CYS A 8 2.83 -23.31 -6.15
CA CYS A 8 2.41 -22.25 -7.07
C CYS A 8 2.32 -20.93 -6.31
N ILE A 9 2.87 -19.87 -6.87
CA ILE A 9 2.74 -18.49 -6.37
C ILE A 9 2.04 -17.67 -7.45
N ILE A 10 0.86 -17.13 -7.15
CA ILE A 10 0.11 -16.27 -8.07
C ILE A 10 0.38 -14.81 -7.78
N GLY A 11 0.99 -14.13 -8.73
CA GLY A 11 1.37 -12.71 -8.71
C GLY A 11 2.86 -12.49 -8.61
N GLY A 12 3.44 -11.78 -9.58
CA GLY A 12 4.85 -11.35 -9.65
C GLY A 12 5.09 -9.96 -9.06
N GLY A 13 4.24 -9.53 -8.13
CA GLY A 13 4.45 -8.30 -7.35
C GLY A 13 5.40 -8.52 -6.17
N PRO A 14 5.64 -7.46 -5.34
CA PRO A 14 6.51 -7.55 -4.17
C PRO A 14 6.26 -8.76 -3.28
N ALA A 15 4.99 -9.05 -2.99
CA ALA A 15 4.62 -10.16 -2.10
C ALA A 15 4.97 -11.53 -2.69
N GLY A 16 4.69 -11.76 -3.98
CA GLY A 16 4.95 -13.04 -4.62
C GLY A 16 6.44 -13.31 -4.84
N LEU A 17 7.18 -12.30 -5.28
CA LEU A 17 8.64 -12.41 -5.45
C LEU A 17 9.35 -12.63 -4.10
N SER A 18 8.95 -11.88 -3.05
CA SER A 18 9.48 -12.09 -1.70
C SER A 18 9.12 -13.48 -1.14
N ALA A 19 7.93 -13.99 -1.47
CA ALA A 19 7.58 -15.37 -1.09
C ALA A 19 8.55 -16.38 -1.72
N GLY A 20 8.89 -16.20 -3.02
CA GLY A 20 9.91 -17.01 -3.69
C GLY A 20 11.27 -16.96 -2.98
N MET A 21 11.75 -15.75 -2.68
CA MET A 21 13.00 -15.54 -1.96
C MET A 21 13.02 -16.27 -0.59
N TYR A 22 11.98 -16.07 0.22
CA TYR A 22 11.93 -16.71 1.54
C TYR A 22 11.75 -18.23 1.45
N LEU A 23 11.10 -18.75 0.42
CA LEU A 23 11.04 -20.19 0.17
C LEU A 23 12.43 -20.75 -0.13
N GLU A 24 13.22 -20.10 -1.00
CA GLU A 24 14.59 -20.50 -1.28
C GLU A 24 15.47 -20.50 -0.02
N GLN A 25 15.42 -19.42 0.77
CA GLN A 25 16.14 -19.33 2.05
C GLN A 25 15.76 -20.44 3.03
N LYS A 26 14.52 -20.96 2.93
CA LYS A 26 14.04 -22.09 3.73
C LYS A 26 14.30 -23.46 3.08
N GLY A 27 14.94 -23.50 1.93
CA GLY A 27 15.28 -24.72 1.19
C GLY A 27 14.14 -25.34 0.39
N TYR A 28 13.11 -24.57 0.02
CA TYR A 28 12.08 -24.98 -0.93
C TYR A 28 12.47 -24.46 -2.32
N GLU A 29 12.82 -25.34 -3.24
CA GLU A 29 13.31 -24.95 -4.56
C GLU A 29 12.31 -25.23 -5.69
N LYS A 30 11.24 -26.00 -5.41
CA LYS A 30 10.24 -26.37 -6.41
C LYS A 30 9.03 -25.43 -6.34
N TYR A 31 9.20 -24.17 -6.69
CA TYR A 31 8.11 -23.21 -6.79
C TYR A 31 8.04 -22.61 -8.21
N THR A 32 6.87 -22.11 -8.56
CA THR A 32 6.60 -21.40 -9.82
C THR A 32 5.85 -20.12 -9.48
N ILE A 33 6.36 -18.97 -9.93
CA ILE A 33 5.67 -17.67 -9.81
C ILE A 33 4.99 -17.37 -11.14
N LEU A 34 3.68 -17.12 -11.10
CA LEU A 34 2.85 -16.83 -12.28
C LEU A 34 2.42 -15.36 -12.23
N GLU A 35 2.86 -14.57 -13.22
CA GLU A 35 2.48 -13.15 -13.36
C GLU A 35 1.72 -12.92 -14.67
N LYS A 36 0.55 -12.29 -14.58
CA LYS A 36 -0.30 -12.05 -15.74
C LYS A 36 0.24 -11.01 -16.73
N ASN A 37 0.99 -10.03 -16.21
CA ASN A 37 1.57 -8.96 -17.03
C ASN A 37 2.89 -9.41 -17.67
N ASP A 38 3.38 -8.57 -18.59
CA ASP A 38 4.66 -8.69 -19.24
C ASP A 38 5.83 -8.18 -18.37
N ARG A 39 5.56 -7.78 -17.11
CA ARG A 39 6.54 -7.24 -16.17
C ARG A 39 6.26 -7.70 -14.74
N VAL A 40 7.30 -7.72 -13.94
CA VAL A 40 7.21 -7.88 -12.48
C VAL A 40 7.07 -6.53 -11.75
N GLY A 41 6.88 -6.58 -10.43
CA GLY A 41 6.83 -5.43 -9.54
C GLY A 41 5.43 -4.99 -9.15
N GLY A 42 4.38 -5.50 -9.80
CA GLY A 42 2.98 -5.19 -9.42
C GLY A 42 2.71 -3.68 -9.33
N LYS A 43 2.44 -3.19 -8.12
CA LYS A 43 2.19 -1.76 -7.84
C LYS A 43 3.46 -0.91 -7.68
N CYS A 44 4.63 -1.48 -7.80
CA CYS A 44 5.88 -0.76 -8.07
C CYS A 44 6.07 -0.73 -9.58
N TRP A 45 5.73 0.40 -10.20
CA TRP A 45 5.78 0.57 -11.64
C TRP A 45 6.54 1.84 -11.99
N SER A 46 7.71 1.65 -12.62
CA SER A 46 8.62 2.73 -12.97
C SER A 46 8.93 2.68 -14.48
N PRO A 47 8.00 3.12 -15.34
CA PRO A 47 8.20 3.12 -16.79
C PRO A 47 9.25 4.14 -17.22
N TYR A 48 9.69 4.02 -18.49
CA TYR A 48 10.62 4.95 -19.12
C TYR A 48 9.90 6.05 -19.89
N TYR A 49 10.46 7.25 -19.81
CA TYR A 49 10.13 8.37 -20.68
C TYR A 49 11.40 9.18 -20.94
N ASN A 50 11.70 9.46 -22.21
CA ASN A 50 12.92 10.17 -22.63
C ASN A 50 14.20 9.60 -21.99
N GLY A 51 14.33 8.26 -21.99
CA GLY A 51 15.50 7.54 -21.48
C GLY A 51 15.64 7.47 -19.97
N ARG A 52 14.65 7.96 -19.19
CA ARG A 52 14.65 7.89 -17.73
C ARG A 52 13.38 7.30 -17.17
N ARG A 53 13.49 6.63 -16.03
CA ARG A 53 12.32 6.11 -15.30
C ARG A 53 11.64 7.20 -14.47
N TYR A 54 10.32 7.13 -14.41
CA TYR A 54 9.47 7.89 -13.49
C TYR A 54 8.55 6.92 -12.73
N GLU A 55 7.91 7.37 -11.67
CA GLU A 55 7.11 6.48 -10.82
C GLU A 55 5.62 6.61 -11.11
N MET A 56 4.96 5.51 -11.41
CA MET A 56 3.50 5.42 -11.51
C MET A 56 2.86 4.77 -10.29
N GLY A 57 3.65 4.14 -9.42
CA GLY A 57 3.17 3.42 -8.23
C GLY A 57 3.88 3.89 -6.96
N ALA A 58 4.52 2.95 -6.26
CA ALA A 58 5.36 3.27 -5.11
C ALA A 58 6.52 4.20 -5.51
N ILE A 59 6.92 5.10 -4.60
CA ILE A 59 7.85 6.18 -4.92
C ILE A 59 9.16 6.04 -4.15
N MET A 60 9.09 5.58 -2.89
CA MET A 60 10.16 5.74 -1.91
C MET A 60 10.15 4.63 -0.86
N GLY A 61 11.26 4.51 -0.14
CA GLY A 61 11.41 3.66 1.04
C GLY A 61 11.78 4.45 2.29
N VAL A 62 11.66 3.78 3.42
CA VAL A 62 12.02 4.29 4.75
C VAL A 62 12.78 3.23 5.54
N PRO A 63 13.57 3.62 6.57
CA PRO A 63 14.35 2.68 7.39
C PRO A 63 13.54 1.54 8.04
N SER A 64 12.25 1.73 8.23
CA SER A 64 11.36 0.73 8.83
C SER A 64 10.82 -0.31 7.84
N TYR A 65 11.16 -0.24 6.55
CA TYR A 65 10.74 -1.21 5.54
C TYR A 65 11.70 -2.40 5.48
N TYR A 66 11.81 -3.15 6.58
CA TYR A 66 12.77 -4.25 6.72
C TYR A 66 12.66 -5.31 5.63
N ALA A 67 11.45 -5.65 5.17
CA ALA A 67 11.30 -6.60 4.07
C ALA A 67 11.90 -6.11 2.75
N VAL A 68 11.93 -4.80 2.53
CA VAL A 68 12.61 -4.21 1.36
C VAL A 68 14.13 -4.27 1.54
N HIS A 69 14.62 -4.04 2.76
CA HIS A 69 16.05 -4.20 3.08
C HIS A 69 16.51 -5.65 2.92
N ASP A 70 15.70 -6.62 3.35
CA ASP A 70 16.01 -8.04 3.13
C ASP A 70 16.19 -8.34 1.64
N VAL A 71 15.40 -7.71 0.76
CA VAL A 71 15.54 -7.83 -0.70
C VAL A 71 16.78 -7.09 -1.22
N GLU A 72 17.05 -5.87 -0.73
CA GLU A 72 18.26 -5.12 -1.08
C GLU A 72 19.51 -5.92 -0.75
N GLU A 73 19.57 -6.49 0.46
CA GLU A 73 20.69 -7.33 0.90
C GLU A 73 20.82 -8.60 0.05
N PHE A 74 19.70 -9.30 -0.21
CA PHE A 74 19.69 -10.51 -1.03
C PHE A 74 20.19 -10.27 -2.45
N CYS A 75 19.85 -9.12 -3.04
CA CYS A 75 20.21 -8.77 -4.42
C CYS A 75 21.52 -7.97 -4.53
N GLY A 76 22.13 -7.55 -3.41
CA GLY A 76 23.31 -6.68 -3.44
C GLY A 76 23.07 -5.30 -4.02
N ILE A 77 21.85 -4.76 -3.91
CA ILE A 77 21.46 -3.44 -4.41
C ILE A 77 21.32 -2.43 -3.26
N THR A 78 21.38 -1.14 -3.59
CA THR A 78 21.26 -0.05 -2.63
C THR A 78 20.28 1.01 -3.11
N HIS A 79 19.81 1.82 -2.20
CA HIS A 79 18.95 2.98 -2.47
C HIS A 79 19.82 4.20 -2.87
N ASP A 80 20.28 4.19 -4.09
CA ASP A 80 21.21 5.14 -4.71
C ASP A 80 20.52 6.28 -5.48
N GLY A 81 19.20 6.44 -5.29
CA GLY A 81 18.38 7.39 -6.05
C GLY A 81 18.48 8.83 -5.53
N PRO A 82 17.79 9.77 -6.19
CA PRO A 82 17.77 11.17 -5.78
C PRO A 82 17.25 11.34 -4.35
N GLN A 83 17.94 12.17 -3.58
CA GLN A 83 17.48 12.51 -2.23
C GLN A 83 16.15 13.27 -2.29
N LEU A 84 15.20 12.83 -1.48
CA LEU A 84 13.90 13.45 -1.40
C LEU A 84 13.94 14.77 -0.65
N ASN A 85 13.17 15.71 -1.14
CA ASN A 85 12.74 16.89 -0.44
C ASN A 85 11.26 17.14 -0.74
N ARG A 86 10.61 17.98 0.03
CA ARG A 86 9.21 18.29 -0.15
C ARG A 86 8.84 19.68 0.33
N ASN A 87 7.72 20.17 -0.21
CA ASN A 87 7.02 21.32 0.28
C ASN A 87 5.52 21.07 0.37
N TYR A 88 4.81 21.97 1.02
CA TYR A 88 3.36 21.94 1.07
C TYR A 88 2.81 23.13 0.29
N LYS A 89 1.77 22.89 -0.49
CA LYS A 89 1.03 23.94 -1.19
C LYS A 89 -0.43 23.92 -0.73
N ASN A 90 -1.06 25.08 -0.76
CA ASN A 90 -2.50 25.16 -0.74
C ASN A 90 -3.07 24.90 -2.15
N ARG A 91 -4.39 24.77 -2.28
CA ARG A 91 -5.08 24.52 -3.54
C ARG A 91 -4.90 25.60 -4.62
N LEU A 92 -4.35 26.74 -4.27
CA LEU A 92 -4.03 27.86 -5.19
C LEU A 92 -2.53 27.92 -5.54
N GLY A 93 -1.77 26.89 -5.20
CA GLY A 93 -0.34 26.79 -5.52
C GLY A 93 0.60 27.54 -4.59
N LYS A 94 0.09 28.29 -3.60
CA LYS A 94 0.93 29.00 -2.65
C LYS A 94 1.61 28.03 -1.69
N VAL A 95 2.93 28.14 -1.55
CA VAL A 95 3.70 27.38 -0.56
C VAL A 95 3.24 27.74 0.84
N ILE A 96 2.93 26.74 1.65
CA ILE A 96 2.50 26.85 3.04
C ILE A 96 3.43 26.07 3.96
N LYS A 97 3.43 26.44 5.23
CA LYS A 97 4.20 25.77 6.29
C LYS A 97 3.26 25.40 7.43
N PRO A 98 2.55 24.28 7.32
CA PRO A 98 1.48 23.95 8.27
C PRO A 98 1.98 23.71 9.69
N PHE A 99 3.22 23.23 9.84
CA PHE A 99 3.80 22.82 11.12
C PHE A 99 4.84 23.81 11.69
N GLU A 100 5.10 24.95 11.02
CA GLU A 100 6.03 25.96 11.51
C GLU A 100 5.31 27.08 12.25
N PRO A 101 5.77 27.46 13.47
CA PRO A 101 5.16 28.54 14.27
C PRO A 101 5.49 29.94 13.77
N ARG A 102 6.27 30.07 12.70
CA ARG A 102 6.85 31.36 12.26
C ARG A 102 5.84 32.52 12.27
N LYS A 103 6.14 33.53 13.09
CA LYS A 103 5.41 34.81 13.18
C LYS A 103 3.94 34.76 13.60
N ASN A 104 3.41 33.61 14.06
CA ASN A 104 2.03 33.53 14.54
C ASN A 104 1.97 32.91 15.93
N ILE A 105 2.07 33.74 16.95
CA ILE A 105 2.00 33.36 18.37
C ILE A 105 0.74 32.54 18.68
N ARG A 106 -0.37 32.78 17.96
CA ARG A 106 -1.65 32.05 18.15
C ARG A 106 -1.55 30.55 17.81
N LYS A 107 -0.53 30.14 17.04
CA LYS A 107 -0.30 28.71 16.71
C LYS A 107 0.49 27.96 17.80
N ILE A 108 1.20 28.67 18.68
CA ILE A 108 2.07 28.05 19.70
C ILE A 108 1.31 27.09 20.61
N PRO A 109 0.13 27.44 21.20
CA PRO A 109 -0.60 26.53 22.06
C PRO A 109 -1.03 25.24 21.36
N ARG A 110 -1.45 25.32 20.07
CA ARG A 110 -1.80 24.16 19.26
C ARG A 110 -0.60 23.26 19.04
N LEU A 111 0.57 23.80 18.73
CA LEU A 111 1.80 23.04 18.50
C LEU A 111 2.31 22.37 19.79
N LEU A 112 2.21 23.04 20.93
CA LEU A 112 2.54 22.44 22.24
C LEU A 112 1.57 21.29 22.57
N LYS A 113 0.26 21.48 22.34
CA LYS A 113 -0.74 20.42 22.49
C LYS A 113 -0.43 19.25 21.56
N MET A 114 -0.12 19.51 20.29
CA MET A 114 0.26 18.50 19.30
C MET A 114 1.47 17.69 19.75
N LYS A 115 2.55 18.37 20.21
CA LYS A 115 3.77 17.71 20.73
C LYS A 115 3.46 16.78 21.92
N ARG A 116 2.60 17.22 22.85
CA ARG A 116 2.16 16.40 23.98
C ARG A 116 1.34 15.19 23.54
N GLN A 117 0.40 15.40 22.61
CA GLN A 117 -0.42 14.31 22.06
C GLN A 117 0.43 13.32 21.26
N LEU A 118 1.41 13.78 20.51
CA LEU A 118 2.34 12.93 19.76
C LEU A 118 3.14 12.01 20.68
N ARG A 119 3.66 12.55 21.81
CA ARG A 119 4.35 11.73 22.81
C ARG A 119 3.42 10.70 23.42
N LYS A 120 2.21 11.12 23.87
CA LYS A 120 1.20 10.21 24.39
C LYS A 120 0.84 9.10 23.40
N PHE A 121 0.74 9.44 22.12
CA PHE A 121 0.43 8.46 21.08
C PHE A 121 1.56 7.42 20.93
N GLY A 122 2.82 7.85 20.93
CA GLY A 122 3.96 6.93 20.95
C GLY A 122 3.91 5.98 22.16
N GLU A 123 3.67 6.51 23.36
CA GLU A 123 3.54 5.73 24.59
C GLU A 123 2.40 4.69 24.49
N LEU A 124 1.27 5.05 23.89
CA LEU A 124 0.15 4.12 23.67
C LEU A 124 0.52 2.96 22.75
N LEU A 125 1.29 3.24 21.69
CA LEU A 125 1.73 2.20 20.74
C LEU A 125 2.81 1.29 21.33
N GLU A 126 3.63 1.79 22.23
CA GLU A 126 4.65 1.00 22.94
C GLU A 126 4.08 0.15 24.10
N THR A 127 2.87 0.47 24.56
CA THR A 127 2.24 -0.18 25.72
C THR A 127 0.95 -0.90 25.33
N LYS A 128 -0.18 -0.18 25.34
CA LYS A 128 -1.52 -0.75 25.15
C LYS A 128 -1.72 -1.41 23.78
N TYR A 129 -1.15 -0.81 22.72
CA TYR A 129 -1.33 -1.27 21.34
C TYR A 129 -0.03 -1.82 20.74
N LYS A 130 0.87 -2.36 21.59
CA LYS A 130 2.13 -2.93 21.14
C LYS A 130 1.91 -4.09 20.17
N GLY A 131 2.68 -4.11 19.07
CA GLY A 131 2.59 -5.16 18.05
C GLY A 131 1.64 -4.88 16.89
N TYR A 132 0.98 -3.71 16.87
CA TYR A 132 0.14 -3.26 15.75
C TYR A 132 0.85 -2.27 14.82
N ASP A 133 2.13 -2.43 14.64
CA ASP A 133 2.96 -1.63 13.75
C ASP A 133 3.28 -2.37 12.44
N VAL A 134 3.90 -1.67 11.49
CA VAL A 134 4.32 -2.25 10.20
C VAL A 134 5.28 -3.43 10.37
N ASN A 135 6.03 -3.46 11.46
CA ASN A 135 7.00 -4.50 11.80
C ASN A 135 6.41 -5.57 12.72
N GLY A 136 5.15 -5.41 13.15
CA GLY A 136 4.50 -6.31 14.09
C GLY A 136 4.55 -7.77 13.65
N HIS A 137 4.36 -8.04 12.37
CA HIS A 137 4.44 -9.39 11.82
C HIS A 137 5.83 -10.01 11.98
N ARG A 138 6.91 -9.26 11.70
CA ARG A 138 8.28 -9.71 11.88
C ARG A 138 8.58 -9.88 13.38
N GLY A 139 8.19 -8.89 14.17
CA GLY A 139 8.37 -8.94 15.62
C GLY A 139 7.65 -10.12 16.28
N VAL A 140 6.45 -10.46 15.78
CA VAL A 140 5.71 -11.65 16.21
C VAL A 140 6.42 -12.94 15.80
N ALA A 141 6.85 -13.05 14.55
CA ALA A 141 7.59 -14.22 14.07
C ALA A 141 8.89 -14.46 14.83
N GLU A 142 9.54 -13.40 15.29
CA GLU A 142 10.74 -13.42 16.12
C GLU A 142 10.46 -13.53 17.63
N GLY A 143 9.18 -13.59 18.02
CA GLY A 143 8.75 -13.68 19.43
C GLY A 143 8.89 -12.40 20.24
N ARG A 144 9.12 -11.24 19.58
CA ARG A 144 9.30 -9.95 20.27
C ARG A 144 8.00 -9.25 20.63
N TYR A 145 6.92 -9.55 19.93
CA TYR A 145 5.61 -8.91 20.11
C TYR A 145 4.48 -9.92 20.21
N GLU A 146 3.50 -9.59 21.03
CA GLU A 146 2.19 -10.24 21.08
C GLU A 146 1.18 -9.29 20.41
N GLY A 147 0.88 -9.50 19.16
CA GLY A 147 0.01 -8.61 18.40
C GLY A 147 -1.14 -9.34 17.74
N PHE A 148 -1.90 -8.61 16.95
CA PHE A 148 -3.00 -9.12 16.12
C PHE A 148 -2.58 -10.35 15.28
N SER A 149 -1.33 -10.35 14.80
CA SER A 149 -0.76 -11.46 14.04
C SER A 149 -0.08 -12.52 14.91
N ALA A 150 0.05 -12.31 16.23
CA ALA A 150 0.71 -13.26 17.13
C ALA A 150 -0.06 -14.57 17.22
N ALA A 151 -1.38 -14.49 17.27
CA ALA A 151 -2.26 -15.65 17.25
C ALA A 151 -1.99 -16.52 16.00
N SER A 152 -1.89 -15.89 14.84
CA SER A 152 -1.59 -16.56 13.58
C SER A 152 -0.20 -17.18 13.54
N ALA A 153 0.81 -16.50 14.07
CA ALA A 153 2.19 -16.98 14.05
C ALA A 153 2.43 -18.15 14.97
N LYS A 154 1.81 -18.17 16.14
CA LYS A 154 1.96 -19.25 17.14
C LYS A 154 1.09 -20.47 16.83
N ARG A 155 0.12 -20.37 15.92
CA ARG A 155 -0.88 -21.42 15.61
C ARG A 155 -1.65 -21.95 16.84
N GLU A 156 -1.52 -21.30 17.95
CA GLU A 156 -2.35 -21.58 19.11
C GLU A 156 -3.62 -20.74 18.93
N PRO A 157 -4.82 -21.34 19.01
CA PRO A 157 -6.03 -20.56 19.06
C PRO A 157 -5.91 -19.64 20.27
N VAL A 158 -5.82 -18.34 20.04
CA VAL A 158 -5.99 -17.38 21.13
C VAL A 158 -7.42 -17.57 21.61
N SER A 159 -7.53 -18.20 22.78
CA SER A 159 -8.83 -18.34 23.43
C SER A 159 -9.30 -16.94 23.83
N GLY A 160 -10.10 -16.34 22.98
CA GLY A 160 -10.68 -15.03 23.22
C GLY A 160 -10.24 -13.98 22.19
N VAL A 161 -11.14 -13.06 21.97
CA VAL A 161 -10.96 -11.89 21.11
C VAL A 161 -9.86 -11.01 21.70
N ASN A 162 -8.89 -10.60 20.91
CA ASN A 162 -7.90 -9.60 21.31
C ASN A 162 -8.61 -8.39 21.96
N PRO A 163 -8.34 -8.04 23.23
CA PRO A 163 -9.08 -7.02 23.97
C PRO A 163 -9.00 -5.63 23.31
N ASN A 164 -7.98 -5.40 22.49
CA ASN A 164 -7.79 -4.15 21.78
C ASN A 164 -8.50 -4.10 20.41
N LEU A 165 -9.04 -5.22 19.93
CA LEU A 165 -9.64 -5.31 18.60
C LEU A 165 -10.81 -4.34 18.42
N LYS A 166 -11.64 -4.16 19.45
CA LYS A 166 -12.73 -3.19 19.45
C LYS A 166 -12.23 -1.76 19.21
N ASP A 167 -11.12 -1.38 19.82
CA ASP A 167 -10.52 -0.05 19.66
C ASP A 167 -9.86 0.10 18.27
N LEU A 168 -9.14 -0.93 17.86
CA LEU A 168 -8.40 -0.95 16.61
C LEU A 168 -9.28 -1.07 15.37
N SER A 169 -10.49 -1.61 15.51
CA SER A 169 -11.45 -1.71 14.40
C SER A 169 -12.27 -0.44 14.16
N MET A 170 -12.25 0.53 15.08
CA MET A 170 -12.95 1.80 14.85
C MET A 170 -12.17 2.69 13.87
N PRO A 171 -12.84 3.65 13.18
CA PRO A 171 -12.14 4.63 12.34
C PRO A 171 -11.03 5.33 13.11
N PHE A 172 -9.91 5.59 12.45
CA PHE A 172 -8.73 6.18 13.11
C PHE A 172 -9.04 7.52 13.78
N SER A 173 -9.93 8.33 13.20
CA SER A 173 -10.39 9.57 13.82
C SER A 173 -11.03 9.33 15.19
N LYS A 174 -11.90 8.31 15.29
CA LYS A 174 -12.56 7.93 16.55
C LYS A 174 -11.59 7.30 17.54
N PHE A 175 -10.62 6.54 17.04
CA PHE A 175 -9.53 6.02 17.86
C PHE A 175 -8.71 7.17 18.49
N CYS A 176 -8.39 8.20 17.71
CA CYS A 176 -7.66 9.38 18.19
C CYS A 176 -8.48 10.16 19.23
N GLU A 177 -9.77 10.38 19.00
CA GLU A 177 -10.68 11.02 19.96
C GLU A 177 -10.72 10.25 21.28
N LYS A 178 -10.95 8.93 21.22
CA LYS A 178 -11.02 8.06 22.41
C LYS A 178 -9.76 8.11 23.27
N ASN A 179 -8.63 8.20 22.61
CA ASN A 179 -7.33 8.23 23.30
C ASN A 179 -6.81 9.65 23.61
N GLY A 180 -7.55 10.70 23.24
CA GLY A 180 -7.18 12.11 23.47
C GLY A 180 -5.91 12.51 22.73
N VAL A 181 -5.80 12.10 21.45
CA VAL A 181 -4.64 12.35 20.56
C VAL A 181 -5.10 12.85 19.18
N GLU A 182 -6.16 13.65 19.13
CA GLU A 182 -6.82 14.07 17.89
C GLU A 182 -5.89 14.81 16.92
N LEU A 183 -4.95 15.60 17.45
CA LEU A 183 -4.01 16.38 16.61
C LEU A 183 -2.93 15.53 15.92
N VAL A 184 -2.80 14.27 16.29
CA VAL A 184 -1.92 13.33 15.58
C VAL A 184 -2.36 13.18 14.12
N GLN A 185 -3.65 13.25 13.85
CA GLN A 185 -4.19 13.16 12.49
C GLN A 185 -3.62 14.22 11.54
N ASP A 186 -3.34 15.43 12.04
CA ASP A 186 -2.75 16.52 11.23
C ASP A 186 -1.39 16.13 10.64
N ILE A 187 -0.66 15.24 11.32
CA ILE A 187 0.65 14.74 10.89
C ILE A 187 0.50 13.50 10.00
N TRP A 188 -0.36 12.56 10.41
CA TRP A 188 -0.56 11.28 9.71
C TRP A 188 -1.24 11.42 8.35
N ILE A 189 -2.06 12.47 8.14
CA ILE A 189 -2.82 12.66 6.90
C ILE A 189 -1.92 12.80 5.66
N GLY A 190 -0.77 13.44 5.80
CA GLY A 190 0.18 13.60 4.70
C GLY A 190 0.63 12.26 4.13
N PRO A 191 1.39 11.44 4.89
CA PRO A 191 1.91 10.16 4.39
C PRO A 191 0.86 9.04 4.33
N PHE A 192 -0.37 9.27 4.76
CA PHE A 192 -1.43 8.27 4.67
C PHE A 192 -2.43 8.60 3.56
N THR A 193 -3.25 9.62 3.75
CA THR A 193 -4.34 9.93 2.80
C THR A 193 -3.81 10.33 1.43
N SER A 194 -2.74 11.14 1.37
CA SER A 194 -2.18 11.55 0.08
C SER A 194 -1.58 10.40 -0.74
N PHE A 195 -1.22 9.29 -0.08
CA PHE A 195 -0.70 8.10 -0.74
C PHE A 195 -1.78 7.06 -1.07
N GLY A 196 -3.06 7.43 -0.99
CA GLY A 196 -4.15 6.60 -1.46
C GLY A 196 -4.68 5.58 -0.46
N TYR A 197 -4.35 5.72 0.83
CA TYR A 197 -4.77 4.77 1.87
C TYR A 197 -6.13 5.09 2.50
N GLY A 198 -6.88 6.06 1.96
CA GLY A 198 -8.22 6.44 2.42
C GLY A 198 -8.24 7.56 3.45
N TYR A 199 -9.40 7.81 4.03
CA TYR A 199 -9.64 8.88 4.99
C TYR A 199 -9.83 8.33 6.41
N PHE A 200 -9.42 9.10 7.40
CA PHE A 200 -9.43 8.67 8.82
C PHE A 200 -10.81 8.52 9.44
N ASP A 201 -11.85 9.02 8.79
CA ASP A 201 -13.23 8.85 9.23
C ASP A 201 -13.85 7.50 8.83
N GLU A 202 -13.12 6.71 8.01
CA GLU A 202 -13.58 5.39 7.57
C GLU A 202 -12.57 4.27 7.83
N ILE A 203 -11.28 4.52 7.61
CA ILE A 203 -10.26 3.48 7.73
C ILE A 203 -10.04 3.09 9.20
N PRO A 204 -10.15 1.79 9.54
CA PRO A 204 -9.91 1.32 10.89
C PRO A 204 -8.47 1.60 11.37
N ALA A 205 -8.34 1.94 12.65
CA ALA A 205 -7.04 2.26 13.26
C ALA A 205 -5.99 1.15 13.05
N ALA A 206 -6.39 -0.13 13.08
CA ALA A 206 -5.49 -1.26 12.84
C ALA A 206 -4.77 -1.15 11.48
N TYR A 207 -5.49 -0.77 10.42
CA TYR A 207 -4.89 -0.62 9.09
C TYR A 207 -3.98 0.59 9.01
N VAL A 208 -4.36 1.71 9.66
CA VAL A 208 -3.50 2.91 9.71
C VAL A 208 -2.19 2.59 10.42
N LEU A 209 -2.24 1.99 11.61
CA LEU A 209 -1.07 1.70 12.44
C LEU A 209 -0.18 0.62 11.83
N LYS A 210 -0.77 -0.39 11.18
CA LYS A 210 -0.02 -1.46 10.52
C LYS A 210 0.81 -0.96 9.34
N TYR A 211 0.31 0.03 8.61
CA TYR A 211 1.03 0.65 7.50
C TYR A 211 1.96 1.77 7.97
N LEU A 212 1.48 2.64 8.86
CA LEU A 212 2.15 3.87 9.27
C LEU A 212 2.18 3.96 10.79
N ASP A 213 3.07 3.19 11.41
CA ASP A 213 3.36 3.26 12.82
C ASP A 213 4.07 4.58 13.19
N PHE A 214 4.34 4.77 14.48
CA PHE A 214 4.98 5.99 14.97
C PHE A 214 6.35 6.23 14.32
N GLN A 215 7.20 5.21 14.27
CA GLN A 215 8.57 5.33 13.73
C GLN A 215 8.53 5.63 12.22
N THR A 216 7.70 4.91 11.49
CA THR A 216 7.52 5.10 10.04
C THR A 216 7.00 6.50 9.73
N CYS A 217 5.97 6.97 10.46
CA CYS A 217 5.47 8.33 10.29
C CYS A 217 6.53 9.39 10.58
N MET A 218 7.31 9.21 11.63
CA MET A 218 8.39 10.15 11.97
C MET A 218 9.51 10.16 10.93
N ASN A 219 9.80 9.06 10.26
CA ASN A 219 10.70 9.01 9.11
C ASN A 219 10.15 9.86 7.96
N PHE A 220 8.86 9.77 7.66
CA PHE A 220 8.21 10.65 6.68
C PHE A 220 8.28 12.13 7.10
N VAL A 221 8.02 12.45 8.37
CA VAL A 221 8.06 13.82 8.90
C VAL A 221 9.47 14.42 8.78
N LYS A 222 10.49 13.65 9.11
CA LYS A 222 11.90 14.07 9.07
C LYS A 222 12.52 14.01 7.68
N ILE A 223 11.78 13.54 6.67
CA ILE A 223 12.29 13.27 5.31
C ILE A 223 13.50 12.31 5.36
N ASN A 224 13.45 11.34 6.27
CA ASN A 224 14.38 10.22 6.29
C ASN A 224 13.86 9.14 5.33
N LEU A 225 13.92 9.49 4.04
CA LEU A 225 13.33 8.76 2.94
C LEU A 225 14.39 8.61 1.85
N TRP A 226 14.34 7.50 1.14
CA TRP A 226 15.23 7.25 0.02
C TRP A 226 14.50 6.73 -1.21
N THR A 227 15.21 6.76 -2.31
CA THR A 227 14.74 6.26 -3.61
C THR A 227 15.82 5.42 -4.26
N TRP A 228 15.47 4.73 -5.32
CA TRP A 228 16.40 3.95 -6.13
C TRP A 228 16.58 4.66 -7.48
N LYS A 229 17.82 4.78 -7.96
CA LYS A 229 18.15 5.46 -9.23
C LYS A 229 17.29 4.92 -10.39
N ASN A 230 17.13 3.62 -10.45
CA ASN A 230 16.35 2.95 -11.49
C ASN A 230 14.86 2.72 -11.13
N GLY A 231 14.32 3.44 -10.13
CA GLY A 231 12.93 3.33 -9.72
C GLY A 231 12.64 2.21 -8.73
N THR A 232 11.46 2.25 -8.15
CA THR A 232 11.01 1.22 -7.19
C THR A 232 10.77 -0.14 -7.85
N GLN A 233 10.43 -0.17 -9.14
CA GLN A 233 10.27 -1.41 -9.89
C GLN A 233 11.58 -2.18 -10.00
N PHE A 234 12.69 -1.49 -10.08
CA PHE A 234 14.03 -2.09 -10.21
C PHE A 234 14.38 -3.05 -9.06
N ILE A 235 13.89 -2.79 -7.85
CA ILE A 235 14.09 -3.70 -6.71
C ILE A 235 13.53 -5.09 -7.03
N TRP A 236 12.35 -5.12 -7.61
CA TRP A 236 11.63 -6.36 -7.91
C TRP A 236 12.10 -7.03 -9.19
N GLU A 237 12.57 -6.27 -10.16
CA GLU A 237 13.27 -6.79 -11.32
C GLU A 237 14.57 -7.49 -10.89
N SER A 238 15.36 -6.82 -10.03
CA SER A 238 16.58 -7.40 -9.47
C SER A 238 16.30 -8.66 -8.67
N LEU A 239 15.28 -8.64 -7.81
CA LEU A 239 14.89 -9.85 -7.08
C LEU A 239 14.51 -10.98 -8.02
N ASN A 240 13.70 -10.69 -9.04
CA ASN A 240 13.27 -11.70 -10.01
C ASN A 240 14.45 -12.33 -10.76
N GLU A 241 15.47 -11.55 -11.07
CA GLU A 241 16.70 -12.03 -11.74
C GLU A 241 17.57 -12.89 -10.80
N HIS A 242 17.54 -12.65 -9.50
CA HIS A 242 18.31 -13.40 -8.50
C HIS A 242 17.64 -14.69 -8.03
N LEU A 243 16.33 -14.84 -8.26
CA LEU A 243 15.61 -16.06 -7.92
C LEU A 243 16.03 -17.23 -8.82
N LYS A 244 16.14 -18.43 -8.26
CA LYS A 244 16.38 -19.68 -9.00
C LYS A 244 15.27 -19.96 -10.02
N ASN A 245 14.04 -19.59 -9.68
CA ASN A 245 12.87 -19.72 -10.55
C ASN A 245 12.24 -18.34 -10.75
N PRO A 246 12.69 -17.55 -11.72
CA PRO A 246 12.10 -16.26 -12.06
C PRO A 246 10.61 -16.37 -12.42
N ALA A 247 9.85 -15.30 -12.23
CA ALA A 247 8.43 -15.28 -12.55
C ALA A 247 8.18 -15.54 -14.04
N ARG A 248 7.24 -16.43 -14.32
CA ARG A 248 6.73 -16.68 -15.66
C ARG A 248 5.70 -15.60 -15.99
N LEU A 249 6.09 -14.66 -16.84
CA LEU A 249 5.27 -13.55 -17.28
C LEU A 249 4.18 -14.00 -18.25
N ASN A 250 3.20 -13.13 -18.54
CA ASN A 250 2.08 -13.39 -19.44
C ASN A 250 1.32 -14.67 -19.07
N SER A 251 1.25 -15.00 -17.78
CA SER A 251 0.61 -16.18 -17.23
C SER A 251 -0.79 -15.83 -16.72
N ILE A 252 -1.78 -15.97 -17.60
CA ILE A 252 -3.19 -15.69 -17.27
C ILE A 252 -3.78 -16.90 -16.57
N ILE A 253 -4.17 -16.73 -15.32
CA ILE A 253 -4.85 -17.75 -14.52
C ILE A 253 -6.33 -17.73 -14.87
N GLU A 254 -6.82 -18.86 -15.35
CA GLU A 254 -8.23 -19.05 -15.74
C GLU A 254 -9.02 -19.75 -14.64
N LYS A 255 -8.39 -20.72 -13.96
CA LYS A 255 -9.04 -21.52 -12.93
C LYS A 255 -8.02 -22.06 -11.94
N VAL A 256 -8.43 -22.16 -10.68
CA VAL A 256 -7.70 -22.88 -9.62
C VAL A 256 -8.67 -23.80 -8.91
N GLU A 257 -8.33 -25.09 -8.80
CA GLU A 257 -9.12 -26.12 -8.12
C GLU A 257 -8.27 -26.83 -7.08
N ARG A 258 -8.78 -26.93 -5.85
CA ARG A 258 -8.21 -27.74 -4.75
C ARG A 258 -8.95 -29.06 -4.68
N LYS A 259 -8.28 -30.13 -5.00
CA LYS A 259 -8.89 -31.46 -5.05
C LYS A 259 -7.87 -32.52 -4.64
N ASP A 260 -8.29 -33.50 -3.82
CA ASP A 260 -7.51 -34.68 -3.43
C ASP A 260 -6.13 -34.30 -2.82
N GLY A 261 -6.07 -33.22 -2.03
CA GLY A 261 -4.83 -32.72 -1.42
C GLY A 261 -3.85 -32.05 -2.37
N LYS A 262 -4.29 -31.78 -3.61
CA LYS A 262 -3.53 -31.09 -4.68
C LYS A 262 -4.21 -29.81 -5.10
N VAL A 263 -3.45 -28.98 -5.83
CA VAL A 263 -3.93 -27.75 -6.46
C VAL A 263 -3.71 -27.86 -7.96
N TYR A 264 -4.76 -27.70 -8.73
CA TYR A 264 -4.74 -27.68 -10.17
C TYR A 264 -4.95 -26.24 -10.65
N VAL A 265 -3.97 -25.71 -11.38
CA VAL A 265 -4.01 -24.35 -11.90
C VAL A 265 -4.10 -24.39 -13.41
N THR A 266 -5.18 -23.87 -13.96
CA THR A 266 -5.29 -23.66 -15.41
C THR A 266 -4.68 -22.32 -15.75
N VAL A 267 -3.61 -22.36 -16.51
CA VAL A 267 -2.85 -21.16 -16.94
C VAL A 267 -2.63 -21.23 -18.45
N ASN A 268 -3.06 -20.21 -19.19
CA ASN A 268 -2.98 -20.13 -20.65
C ASN A 268 -3.52 -21.42 -21.34
N GLY A 269 -4.65 -21.92 -20.87
CA GLY A 269 -5.30 -23.13 -21.39
C GLY A 269 -4.67 -24.46 -20.98
N GLN A 270 -3.60 -24.46 -20.16
CA GLN A 270 -2.93 -25.69 -19.70
C GLN A 270 -3.14 -25.90 -18.21
N VAL A 271 -3.39 -27.14 -17.79
CA VAL A 271 -3.54 -27.51 -16.38
C VAL A 271 -2.20 -27.95 -15.81
N GLU A 272 -1.80 -27.32 -14.71
CA GLU A 272 -0.58 -27.64 -13.97
C GLU A 272 -0.95 -28.07 -12.55
N GLU A 273 -0.28 -29.11 -12.04
CA GLU A 273 -0.50 -29.66 -10.70
C GLU A 273 0.54 -29.13 -9.72
N TYR A 274 0.09 -28.77 -8.53
CA TYR A 274 0.93 -28.32 -7.40
C TYR A 274 0.46 -28.96 -6.09
N ASP A 275 1.32 -28.95 -5.08
CA ASP A 275 1.00 -29.40 -3.73
C ASP A 275 0.43 -28.27 -2.86
N LYS A 276 0.89 -27.05 -3.08
CA LYS A 276 0.50 -25.86 -2.33
C LYS A 276 0.35 -24.66 -3.24
N ILE A 277 -0.43 -23.67 -2.78
CA ILE A 277 -0.62 -22.41 -3.49
C ILE A 277 -0.45 -21.23 -2.53
N ILE A 278 0.20 -20.16 -3.03
CA ILE A 278 0.28 -18.84 -2.39
C ILE A 278 -0.35 -17.84 -3.34
N VAL A 279 -1.44 -17.21 -2.92
CA VAL A 279 -2.14 -16.20 -3.73
C VAL A 279 -1.79 -14.81 -3.22
N THR A 280 -1.18 -13.99 -4.07
CA THR A 280 -0.80 -12.59 -3.76
C THR A 280 -1.57 -11.57 -4.60
N SER A 281 -2.46 -12.02 -5.47
CA SER A 281 -3.42 -11.17 -6.18
C SER A 281 -4.54 -10.69 -5.24
N PRO A 282 -5.31 -9.66 -5.61
CA PRO A 282 -6.46 -9.20 -4.83
C PRO A 282 -7.45 -10.35 -4.58
N LEU A 283 -7.89 -10.51 -3.31
CA LEU A 283 -8.82 -11.58 -2.93
C LEU A 283 -10.19 -11.43 -3.58
N TYR A 284 -10.70 -10.21 -3.60
CA TYR A 284 -12.00 -9.87 -4.17
C TYR A 284 -11.90 -8.54 -4.90
N VAL A 285 -12.49 -8.44 -6.07
CA VAL A 285 -12.66 -7.19 -6.79
C VAL A 285 -14.14 -7.07 -7.17
N PRO A 286 -14.85 -6.02 -6.74
CA PRO A 286 -16.27 -5.85 -7.04
C PRO A 286 -16.51 -5.87 -8.55
N LYS A 287 -17.44 -6.71 -9.02
CA LYS A 287 -17.90 -6.66 -10.40
C LYS A 287 -18.71 -5.37 -10.57
N LYS A 288 -18.24 -4.45 -11.38
CA LYS A 288 -19.03 -3.30 -11.86
C LYS A 288 -19.47 -3.60 -13.30
N GLU A 289 -20.71 -3.33 -13.59
CA GLU A 289 -21.17 -3.22 -14.98
C GLU A 289 -20.31 -2.16 -15.67
N ASN A 290 -19.70 -2.50 -16.79
CA ASN A 290 -18.79 -1.65 -17.58
C ASN A 290 -17.37 -1.45 -16.99
N ARG A 291 -16.83 -2.42 -16.26
CA ARG A 291 -15.43 -2.37 -15.85
C ARG A 291 -14.52 -2.96 -16.93
N ASP A 292 -13.68 -2.10 -17.52
CA ASP A 292 -12.71 -2.46 -18.58
C ASP A 292 -11.25 -2.38 -18.10
N ASP A 293 -11.03 -2.55 -16.80
CA ASP A 293 -9.69 -2.43 -16.20
C ASP A 293 -8.94 -3.77 -16.10
N GLY A 294 -9.50 -4.85 -16.64
CA GLY A 294 -8.89 -6.19 -16.64
C GLY A 294 -8.56 -6.77 -15.27
N LEU A 295 -9.04 -6.13 -14.19
CA LEU A 295 -8.80 -6.59 -12.84
C LEU A 295 -9.70 -7.77 -12.50
N VAL A 296 -9.08 -8.87 -12.11
CA VAL A 296 -9.74 -10.11 -11.67
C VAL A 296 -9.36 -10.33 -10.21
N GLY A 297 -10.36 -10.56 -9.37
CA GLY A 297 -10.13 -10.98 -7.99
C GLY A 297 -9.87 -12.48 -7.91
N MET A 298 -9.22 -12.92 -6.84
CA MET A 298 -8.99 -14.35 -6.60
C MET A 298 -10.28 -15.16 -6.69
N VAL A 299 -11.38 -14.67 -6.15
CA VAL A 299 -12.69 -15.36 -6.15
C VAL A 299 -13.27 -15.60 -7.55
N ASP A 300 -12.77 -14.94 -8.59
CA ASP A 300 -13.26 -15.10 -9.96
C ASP A 300 -12.66 -16.32 -10.65
N TYR A 301 -11.49 -16.79 -10.24
CA TYR A 301 -10.79 -17.94 -10.81
C TYR A 301 -10.51 -19.07 -9.82
N PHE A 302 -10.69 -18.83 -8.53
CA PHE A 302 -10.39 -19.76 -7.44
C PHE A 302 -11.67 -20.51 -7.05
N ASP A 303 -11.55 -21.76 -6.67
CA ASP A 303 -12.64 -22.60 -6.16
C ASP A 303 -13.08 -22.21 -4.74
N ALA A 304 -13.19 -20.91 -4.50
CA ALA A 304 -13.55 -20.35 -3.21
C ALA A 304 -14.92 -20.89 -2.75
N ARG A 305 -14.96 -21.38 -1.51
CA ARG A 305 -16.20 -21.83 -0.89
C ARG A 305 -17.10 -20.64 -0.54
N GLU A 306 -18.34 -20.89 -0.26
CA GLU A 306 -19.31 -19.83 0.04
C GLU A 306 -18.94 -19.02 1.30
N ASP A 307 -18.34 -19.66 2.31
CA ASP A 307 -17.85 -18.95 3.50
C ASP A 307 -16.64 -18.04 3.18
N GLU A 308 -15.72 -18.50 2.31
CA GLU A 308 -14.60 -17.68 1.80
C GLU A 308 -15.09 -16.51 0.96
N LYS A 309 -15.99 -16.76 0.00
CA LYS A 309 -16.57 -15.71 -0.84
C LYS A 309 -17.26 -14.63 0.00
N LYS A 310 -18.07 -15.06 1.00
CA LYS A 310 -18.74 -14.15 1.92
C LYS A 310 -17.75 -13.33 2.73
N LEU A 311 -16.64 -13.91 3.17
CA LEU A 311 -15.61 -13.22 3.92
C LEU A 311 -14.85 -12.22 3.05
N PHE A 312 -14.42 -12.64 1.86
CA PHE A 312 -13.63 -11.81 0.95
C PHE A 312 -14.45 -10.68 0.33
N SER A 313 -15.76 -10.86 0.12
CA SER A 313 -16.65 -9.80 -0.39
C SER A 313 -16.82 -8.60 0.56
N GLN A 314 -16.37 -8.72 1.81
CA GLN A 314 -16.35 -7.61 2.77
C GLN A 314 -15.08 -6.75 2.66
N ILE A 315 -14.10 -7.19 1.87
CA ILE A 315 -12.88 -6.42 1.61
C ILE A 315 -13.20 -5.27 0.65
N GLU A 316 -12.82 -4.07 1.05
CA GLU A 316 -12.92 -2.87 0.26
C GLU A 316 -11.54 -2.45 -0.25
N TYR A 317 -11.54 -1.73 -1.36
CA TYR A 317 -10.33 -1.16 -1.95
C TYR A 317 -10.52 0.32 -2.16
N GLU A 318 -9.49 1.09 -1.87
CA GLU A 318 -9.42 2.48 -2.30
C GLU A 318 -9.25 2.55 -3.82
N ARG A 319 -9.73 3.66 -4.41
CA ARG A 319 -9.52 3.98 -5.83
C ARG A 319 -8.54 5.13 -5.93
N TYR A 320 -7.36 4.85 -6.43
CA TYR A 320 -6.25 5.79 -6.48
C TYR A 320 -5.81 5.98 -7.93
N ASP A 321 -5.92 7.20 -8.42
CA ASP A 321 -5.61 7.51 -9.80
C ASP A 321 -4.27 8.24 -9.87
N VAL A 322 -3.48 7.85 -10.86
CA VAL A 322 -2.13 8.36 -11.10
C VAL A 322 -2.07 8.87 -12.53
N LEU A 323 -1.66 10.13 -12.69
CA LEU A 323 -1.40 10.73 -14.00
C LEU A 323 0.05 11.19 -14.06
N ALA A 324 0.80 10.70 -15.03
CA ALA A 324 2.09 11.26 -15.38
C ALA A 324 1.89 12.33 -16.46
N VAL A 325 2.35 13.54 -16.20
CA VAL A 325 2.18 14.68 -17.09
C VAL A 325 3.48 15.43 -17.29
N GLU A 326 3.66 16.03 -18.45
CA GLU A 326 4.75 16.99 -18.67
C GLU A 326 4.35 18.38 -18.17
N THR A 327 5.30 19.02 -17.50
CA THR A 327 5.17 20.39 -16.99
C THR A 327 6.48 21.13 -17.19
N LYS A 328 6.51 22.45 -16.95
CA LYS A 328 7.75 23.22 -16.95
C LYS A 328 8.57 22.94 -15.69
N PRO A 329 9.85 22.58 -15.79
CA PRO A 329 10.69 22.19 -14.64
C PRO A 329 10.87 23.31 -13.62
N GLU A 330 11.01 24.52 -14.06
CA GLU A 330 11.23 25.70 -13.21
C GLU A 330 10.13 25.92 -12.18
N ASP A 331 8.94 25.40 -12.44
CA ASP A 331 7.79 25.51 -11.54
C ASP A 331 7.85 24.55 -10.37
N HIS A 332 8.82 23.59 -10.35
CA HIS A 332 8.88 22.50 -9.39
C HIS A 332 10.29 22.32 -8.79
N PRO A 333 10.78 23.28 -7.97
CA PRO A 333 12.13 23.17 -7.39
C PRO A 333 12.27 21.99 -6.41
N GLU A 334 11.18 21.53 -5.83
CA GLU A 334 11.18 20.39 -4.89
C GLU A 334 10.80 19.10 -5.60
N ILE A 335 11.21 17.95 -5.04
CA ILE A 335 10.87 16.63 -5.58
C ILE A 335 9.38 16.31 -5.35
N SER A 336 8.84 16.66 -4.20
CA SER A 336 7.43 16.41 -3.91
C SER A 336 6.70 17.60 -3.31
N TYR A 337 5.43 17.72 -3.68
CA TYR A 337 4.53 18.73 -3.15
C TYR A 337 3.22 18.10 -2.69
N TYR A 338 2.88 18.35 -1.44
CA TYR A 338 1.62 17.94 -0.85
C TYR A 338 0.62 19.09 -0.92
N VAL A 339 -0.54 18.87 -1.52
CA VAL A 339 -1.63 19.84 -1.60
C VAL A 339 -2.55 19.65 -0.40
N PHE A 340 -2.16 20.25 0.73
CA PHE A 340 -2.73 19.96 2.04
C PHE A 340 -4.25 20.19 2.13
N ASP A 341 -4.77 21.22 1.45
CA ASP A 341 -6.20 21.55 1.45
C ASP A 341 -7.07 20.49 0.75
N ASN A 342 -6.46 19.62 -0.05
CA ASN A 342 -7.18 18.60 -0.83
C ASN A 342 -7.28 17.24 -0.10
N MET A 343 -6.64 17.08 1.07
CA MET A 343 -6.61 15.81 1.82
C MET A 343 -7.81 15.62 2.73
N ILE A 344 -8.99 16.00 2.27
CA ILE A 344 -10.25 15.92 3.03
C ILE A 344 -11.36 15.33 2.14
N PRO A 345 -12.34 14.59 2.70
CA PRO A 345 -13.37 13.91 1.90
C PRO A 345 -14.14 14.81 0.92
N ARG A 346 -14.48 16.04 1.33
CA ARG A 346 -15.18 17.00 0.46
C ARG A 346 -14.36 17.43 -0.79
N ARG A 347 -13.08 17.06 -0.85
CA ARG A 347 -12.17 17.31 -1.98
C ARG A 347 -11.80 16.02 -2.69
N LEU A 348 -12.67 15.02 -2.62
CA LEU A 348 -12.49 13.74 -3.30
C LEU A 348 -12.27 13.93 -4.81
N GLY A 349 -11.29 13.27 -5.37
CA GLY A 349 -10.90 13.35 -6.79
C GLY A 349 -9.98 14.52 -7.15
N HIS A 350 -9.62 15.37 -6.20
CA HIS A 350 -8.65 16.44 -6.41
C HIS A 350 -7.22 15.98 -6.19
N LEU A 351 -6.27 16.69 -6.80
CA LEU A 351 -4.83 16.47 -6.68
C LEU A 351 -4.37 16.57 -5.23
N MET A 352 -3.83 15.50 -4.65
CA MET A 352 -3.37 15.45 -3.26
C MET A 352 -1.86 15.61 -3.13
N VAL A 353 -1.12 14.97 -4.01
CA VAL A 353 0.34 15.05 -4.04
C VAL A 353 0.82 14.91 -5.46
N TYR A 354 1.89 15.57 -5.80
CA TYR A 354 2.61 15.32 -7.04
C TYR A 354 4.10 15.18 -6.78
N TYR A 355 4.75 14.39 -7.61
CA TYR A 355 6.10 13.94 -7.44
C TYR A 355 6.89 14.11 -8.72
N ARG A 356 8.05 14.77 -8.63
CA ARG A 356 9.04 14.93 -9.68
C ARG A 356 10.27 14.11 -9.31
N ARG A 357 10.57 13.08 -10.10
CA ARG A 357 11.71 12.23 -9.78
C ARG A 357 13.05 12.90 -10.03
N TRP A 358 13.18 13.58 -11.15
CA TRP A 358 14.43 14.18 -11.59
C TRP A 358 14.38 15.70 -11.48
N ARG A 359 15.46 16.28 -10.97
CA ARG A 359 15.59 17.75 -10.86
C ARG A 359 16.21 18.40 -12.09
N ASP A 360 16.93 17.61 -12.89
CA ASP A 360 17.47 18.06 -14.16
C ASP A 360 16.36 18.14 -15.22
N ASP A 361 16.59 18.91 -16.26
CA ASP A 361 15.57 19.29 -17.24
C ASP A 361 15.40 18.27 -18.38
N ILE A 362 16.03 17.11 -18.28
CA ILE A 362 15.98 16.09 -19.33
C ILE A 362 14.60 15.43 -19.37
N ASN A 363 13.95 15.29 -18.23
CA ASN A 363 12.61 14.71 -18.13
C ASN A 363 11.73 15.56 -17.22
N GLN A 364 10.81 16.27 -17.83
CA GLN A 364 9.88 17.20 -17.18
C GLN A 364 8.59 16.54 -16.68
N VAL A 365 8.61 15.21 -16.57
CA VAL A 365 7.45 14.46 -16.08
C VAL A 365 7.30 14.60 -14.58
N ILE A 366 6.14 15.02 -14.16
CA ILE A 366 5.66 14.87 -12.80
C ILE A 366 4.57 13.80 -12.75
N THR A 367 4.50 13.08 -11.65
CA THR A 367 3.42 12.13 -11.39
C THR A 367 2.49 12.71 -10.35
N THR A 368 1.21 12.74 -10.66
CA THR A 368 0.15 13.30 -9.81
C THR A 368 -0.71 12.19 -9.25
N TYR A 369 -1.21 12.39 -8.03
CA TYR A 369 -1.96 11.37 -7.30
C TYR A 369 -3.25 11.94 -6.73
N ALA A 370 -4.35 11.23 -6.93
CA ALA A 370 -5.67 11.59 -6.44
C ALA A 370 -6.45 10.37 -5.92
N LEU A 371 -7.06 10.51 -4.76
CA LEU A 371 -7.98 9.54 -4.22
C LEU A 371 -9.38 9.86 -4.72
N ARG A 372 -10.06 8.89 -5.36
CA ARG A 372 -11.40 9.13 -5.93
C ARG A 372 -12.52 8.30 -5.31
N LYS A 373 -12.23 7.53 -4.26
CA LYS A 373 -13.23 6.81 -3.48
C LYS A 373 -13.19 7.26 -2.02
N HIS A 374 -14.37 7.41 -1.43
CA HIS A 374 -14.60 7.60 -0.01
C HIS A 374 -15.89 6.87 0.34
N LYS A 375 -15.87 6.01 1.34
CA LYS A 375 -16.95 5.08 1.68
C LYS A 375 -17.37 4.19 0.49
N ARG A 376 -18.29 3.27 0.73
CA ARG A 376 -18.76 2.36 -0.33
C ARG A 376 -19.46 3.04 -1.48
N SER A 377 -20.15 4.14 -1.20
CA SER A 377 -21.07 4.80 -2.14
C SER A 377 -20.53 6.06 -2.80
N GLU A 378 -19.42 6.58 -2.31
CA GLU A 378 -18.89 7.87 -2.77
C GLU A 378 -17.66 7.62 -3.65
N GLU A 379 -17.86 7.56 -4.96
CA GLU A 379 -16.78 7.42 -5.92
C GLU A 379 -16.93 8.46 -7.03
N VAL A 380 -15.85 9.21 -7.29
CA VAL A 380 -15.77 10.13 -8.43
C VAL A 380 -15.42 9.30 -9.68
N PRO A 381 -16.17 9.47 -10.81
CA PRO A 381 -15.82 8.82 -12.06
C PRO A 381 -14.40 9.19 -12.51
N TYR A 382 -13.68 8.25 -13.13
CA TYR A 382 -12.29 8.43 -13.57
C TYR A 382 -12.08 9.69 -14.39
N GLU A 383 -12.88 9.89 -15.46
CA GLU A 383 -12.79 11.03 -16.34
C GLU A 383 -13.01 12.39 -15.63
N LYS A 384 -13.87 12.39 -14.62
CA LYS A 384 -14.08 13.58 -13.79
C LYS A 384 -12.88 13.85 -12.90
N CYS A 385 -12.31 12.82 -12.27
CA CYS A 385 -11.11 12.92 -11.45
C CYS A 385 -9.94 13.44 -12.30
N ARG A 386 -9.71 12.86 -13.45
CA ARG A 386 -8.69 13.29 -14.43
C ARG A 386 -8.78 14.77 -14.75
N LYS A 387 -9.99 15.24 -15.11
CA LYS A 387 -10.22 16.67 -15.40
C LYS A 387 -9.95 17.56 -14.18
N MET A 388 -10.34 17.11 -12.98
CA MET A 388 -10.11 17.85 -11.74
C MET A 388 -8.62 17.99 -11.44
N VAL A 389 -7.84 16.91 -11.56
CA VAL A 389 -6.39 16.93 -11.36
C VAL A 389 -5.69 17.89 -12.32
N LEU A 390 -6.00 17.82 -13.61
CA LEU A 390 -5.43 18.73 -14.61
C LEU A 390 -5.81 20.20 -14.34
N LYS A 391 -7.04 20.46 -13.92
CA LYS A 391 -7.49 21.80 -13.54
C LYS A 391 -6.83 22.31 -12.26
N ASP A 392 -6.57 21.42 -11.29
CA ASP A 392 -5.82 21.78 -10.08
C ASP A 392 -4.39 22.21 -10.43
N LEU A 393 -3.70 21.47 -11.32
CA LEU A 393 -2.37 21.85 -11.82
C LEU A 393 -2.38 23.23 -12.49
N GLU A 394 -3.32 23.48 -13.39
CA GLU A 394 -3.48 24.78 -14.03
C GLU A 394 -3.72 25.89 -13.01
N THR A 395 -4.61 25.66 -12.04
CA THR A 395 -4.94 26.62 -10.98
C THR A 395 -3.74 26.95 -10.10
N MET A 396 -2.83 25.99 -9.92
CA MET A 396 -1.59 26.16 -9.17
C MET A 396 -0.45 26.80 -9.99
N GLY A 397 -0.71 27.17 -11.24
CA GLY A 397 0.28 27.77 -12.15
C GLY A 397 1.18 26.77 -12.87
N ASN A 398 0.84 25.48 -12.85
CA ASN A 398 1.63 24.40 -13.43
C ASN A 398 0.82 23.57 -14.45
N PRO A 399 0.32 24.20 -15.54
CA PRO A 399 -0.49 23.49 -16.51
C PRO A 399 0.30 22.35 -17.17
N ALA A 400 -0.34 21.19 -17.30
CA ALA A 400 0.22 20.08 -18.05
C ALA A 400 0.23 20.42 -19.55
N SER A 401 1.36 20.20 -20.21
CA SER A 401 1.47 20.32 -21.67
C SER A 401 1.00 19.05 -22.39
N SER A 402 1.21 17.89 -21.76
CA SER A 402 0.75 16.60 -22.26
C SER A 402 0.51 15.61 -21.10
N VAL A 403 -0.30 14.60 -21.36
CA VAL A 403 -0.44 13.43 -20.47
C VAL A 403 0.42 12.30 -21.05
N VAL A 404 1.38 11.85 -20.29
CA VAL A 404 2.37 10.82 -20.68
C VAL A 404 1.83 9.43 -20.39
N ASN A 405 1.18 9.26 -19.24
CA ASN A 405 0.68 7.95 -18.80
C ASN A 405 -0.45 8.13 -17.77
N GLU A 406 -1.31 7.12 -17.69
CA GLU A 406 -2.46 7.11 -16.80
C GLU A 406 -2.62 5.73 -16.16
N TRP A 407 -2.96 5.68 -14.88
CA TRP A 407 -3.22 4.43 -14.17
C TRP A 407 -4.24 4.61 -13.05
N SER A 408 -5.31 3.84 -13.11
CA SER A 408 -6.32 3.78 -12.05
C SER A 408 -6.19 2.48 -11.28
N VAL A 409 -5.89 2.57 -9.99
CA VAL A 409 -5.48 1.42 -9.18
C VAL A 409 -6.52 1.09 -8.14
N TYR A 410 -6.87 -0.20 -8.01
CA TYR A 410 -7.46 -0.75 -6.79
C TYR A 410 -6.35 -0.89 -5.75
N TYR A 411 -6.47 -0.14 -4.68
CA TYR A 411 -5.39 0.06 -3.73
C TYR A 411 -5.84 -0.18 -2.30
N PHE A 412 -4.93 -0.49 -1.42
CA PHE A 412 -5.11 -0.62 0.00
C PHE A 412 -6.35 -1.46 0.41
N PRO A 413 -6.29 -2.80 0.33
CA PRO A 413 -7.37 -3.66 0.79
C PRO A 413 -7.58 -3.50 2.29
N HIS A 414 -8.82 -3.28 2.69
CA HIS A 414 -9.21 -3.11 4.10
C HIS A 414 -10.65 -3.55 4.32
N VAL A 415 -11.07 -3.67 5.57
CA VAL A 415 -12.47 -3.83 5.93
C VAL A 415 -12.93 -2.62 6.73
N PHE A 416 -14.18 -2.24 6.59
CA PHE A 416 -14.72 -1.13 7.36
C PHE A 416 -14.89 -1.48 8.85
N SER A 417 -14.98 -0.45 9.68
CA SER A 417 -15.07 -0.58 11.14
C SER A 417 -16.26 -1.41 11.64
N ASN A 418 -17.34 -1.53 10.86
CA ASN A 418 -18.48 -2.38 11.20
C ASN A 418 -18.18 -3.88 11.06
N ALA A 419 -17.17 -4.27 10.31
CA ALA A 419 -16.76 -5.67 10.15
C ALA A 419 -16.44 -6.35 11.50
N TYR A 420 -15.98 -5.58 12.49
CA TYR A 420 -15.83 -6.08 13.86
C TYR A 420 -17.15 -6.58 14.45
N LYS A 421 -18.25 -5.82 14.27
CA LYS A 421 -19.58 -6.19 14.78
C LYS A 421 -20.13 -7.44 14.12
N ASP A 422 -19.74 -7.68 12.86
CA ASP A 422 -20.17 -8.83 12.08
C ASP A 422 -19.28 -10.06 12.33
N GLY A 423 -18.32 -9.97 13.27
CA GLY A 423 -17.40 -11.06 13.62
C GLY A 423 -16.44 -11.43 12.50
N TRP A 424 -16.06 -10.45 11.65
CA TRP A 424 -15.17 -10.69 10.51
C TRP A 424 -13.79 -11.17 10.94
N TYR A 425 -13.22 -10.54 11.96
CA TYR A 425 -11.90 -10.89 12.48
C TYR A 425 -11.87 -12.31 13.07
N ASP A 426 -12.93 -12.70 13.81
CA ASP A 426 -13.05 -14.05 14.38
C ASP A 426 -13.16 -15.10 13.27
N LYS A 427 -13.87 -14.77 12.18
CA LYS A 427 -14.00 -15.66 11.01
C LYS A 427 -12.67 -15.84 10.27
N VAL A 428 -11.90 -14.76 10.11
CA VAL A 428 -10.55 -14.83 9.51
C VAL A 428 -9.66 -15.72 10.37
N GLU A 429 -9.64 -15.54 11.67
CA GLU A 429 -8.88 -16.36 12.63
C GLU A 429 -9.28 -17.83 12.54
N ALA A 430 -10.58 -18.09 12.53
CA ALA A 430 -11.13 -19.45 12.43
C ALA A 430 -10.83 -20.14 11.09
N MET A 431 -10.48 -19.42 10.05
CA MET A 431 -10.10 -19.98 8.75
C MET A 431 -8.62 -20.32 8.66
N GLN A 432 -7.78 -19.73 9.51
CA GLN A 432 -6.36 -19.98 9.47
C GLN A 432 -6.05 -21.44 9.85
N GLY A 433 -5.20 -22.09 9.04
CA GLY A 433 -4.81 -23.47 9.25
C GLY A 433 -5.86 -24.54 8.91
N LYS A 434 -7.01 -24.15 8.33
CA LYS A 434 -8.04 -25.13 7.91
C LYS A 434 -7.72 -25.85 6.59
N TYR A 435 -6.75 -25.36 5.85
CA TYR A 435 -6.46 -25.85 4.50
C TYR A 435 -5.03 -26.40 4.44
N ASP A 436 -4.91 -27.63 3.93
CA ASP A 436 -3.63 -28.29 3.71
C ASP A 436 -2.99 -27.95 2.36
N THR A 437 -3.68 -27.18 1.52
CA THR A 437 -3.21 -26.79 0.19
C THR A 437 -2.94 -25.31 0.03
#